data_b7b4173e4dcac2a85489fae3cc93e5b7
#
_entry.id   b7b4173e4dcac2a85489fae3cc93e5b7
#
_cell.length_a   1.000
_cell.length_b   1.000
_cell.length_c   1.000
_cell.angle_alpha   90.00
_cell.angle_beta   90.00
_cell.angle_gamma   90.00
#
_symmetry.space_group_name_H-M   'P 1'
#
loop_
_entity.id
_entity.type
_entity.pdbx_description
1 polymer ?
#
loop_
_entity_poly.entity_id
_entity_poly.type
_entity_poly.pdbx_seq_one_letter_code
_entity_poly.pdbx_strand_id
1 'polypeptide(L)'
;MYSRNIARMLRLKKIPRAHIKEGEKNMAQNPIVTITMENGDVIKAELYPEIAPNTVNNFISLINHNFYDGVIFHRVIKGFMLQGGDPDGNGTGGPGYEIKGEFSGNGFKNDLKHTAGVLSMARTMIPDSAGSQFFIMHKDAPHLDGEYAAFGKVTEGMDVVDKIACVTTDYMDRPLEDQKMKTVTVETFGVEYPEPETV
;
A
#
# COMPACT_ATOMS: atom_id res chain seq x y z
N MET A 1 -54.64 -57.28 -7.52
CA MET A 1 -54.49 -57.30 -9.02
C MET A 1 -53.73 -56.11 -9.50
N TYR A 2 -52.65 -56.37 -10.22
CA TYR A 2 -51.84 -55.54 -11.10
C TYR A 2 -51.24 -54.20 -10.53
N SER A 3 -50.01 -54.12 -10.13
CA SER A 3 -48.73 -54.22 -10.88
C SER A 3 -48.61 -53.22 -12.04
N ARG A 4 -47.67 -52.27 -11.97
CA ARG A 4 -46.54 -52.11 -12.91
C ARG A 4 -45.81 -50.80 -12.69
N ASN A 5 -44.57 -50.93 -12.29
CA ASN A 5 -43.35 -50.23 -12.65
C ASN A 5 -43.47 -49.08 -13.68
N ILE A 6 -43.00 -47.91 -13.34
CA ILE A 6 -42.26 -47.05 -14.29
C ILE A 6 -41.07 -46.47 -13.54
N ALA A 7 -39.93 -47.18 -13.63
CA ALA A 7 -38.62 -46.59 -13.40
C ALA A 7 -38.29 -45.71 -14.59
N ARG A 8 -38.37 -44.39 -14.44
CA ARG A 8 -37.94 -43.45 -15.46
C ARG A 8 -36.50 -43.02 -15.18
N MET A 9 -35.60 -43.63 -15.90
CA MET A 9 -34.15 -43.36 -16.00
C MET A 9 -33.93 -41.87 -16.23
N LEU A 10 -33.53 -41.12 -15.20
CA LEU A 10 -32.90 -39.82 -15.34
C LEU A 10 -31.46 -40.04 -15.79
N ARG A 11 -31.22 -39.88 -17.08
CA ARG A 11 -29.85 -39.73 -17.66
C ARG A 11 -29.24 -38.46 -17.09
N LEU A 12 -28.34 -38.57 -16.14
CA LEU A 12 -27.44 -37.53 -15.74
C LEU A 12 -26.55 -37.18 -16.96
N LYS A 13 -26.81 -36.05 -17.58
CA LYS A 13 -25.90 -35.49 -18.56
C LYS A 13 -24.58 -35.17 -17.83
N LYS A 14 -23.51 -35.87 -18.17
CA LYS A 14 -22.16 -35.54 -17.78
C LYS A 14 -21.85 -34.13 -18.30
N ILE A 15 -21.71 -33.18 -17.40
CA ILE A 15 -21.12 -31.87 -17.69
C ILE A 15 -19.65 -32.14 -18.05
N PRO A 16 -19.16 -31.72 -19.21
CA PRO A 16 -17.75 -31.89 -19.54
C PRO A 16 -16.93 -31.09 -18.53
N ARG A 17 -16.01 -31.78 -17.83
CA ARG A 17 -14.96 -31.12 -17.07
C ARG A 17 -14.17 -30.27 -18.07
N ALA A 18 -14.27 -28.96 -17.92
CA ALA A 18 -13.37 -28.05 -18.60
C ALA A 18 -11.94 -28.46 -18.24
N HIS A 19 -11.14 -28.81 -19.25
CA HIS A 19 -9.71 -28.96 -19.10
C HIS A 19 -9.15 -27.58 -18.77
N ILE A 20 -8.88 -27.36 -17.50
CA ILE A 20 -8.01 -26.26 -17.06
C ILE A 20 -6.63 -26.64 -17.60
N LYS A 21 -6.17 -25.87 -18.58
CA LYS A 21 -4.77 -25.97 -19.06
C LYS A 21 -3.87 -25.58 -17.88
N GLU A 22 -3.20 -26.57 -17.29
CA GLU A 22 -2.03 -26.33 -16.43
C GLU A 22 -0.98 -25.62 -17.29
N GLY A 23 -0.68 -24.35 -16.99
CA GLY A 23 0.40 -23.65 -17.67
C GLY A 23 0.36 -22.13 -17.67
N GLU A 24 -0.73 -21.47 -17.31
CA GLU A 24 -0.66 -20.03 -17.05
C GLU A 24 -0.55 -19.83 -15.53
N LYS A 25 0.70 -19.59 -15.08
CA LYS A 25 0.97 -18.95 -13.79
C LYS A 25 0.36 -17.56 -13.93
N ASN A 26 -0.92 -17.42 -13.51
CA ASN A 26 -1.59 -16.15 -13.41
C ASN A 26 -0.73 -15.35 -12.43
N MET A 27 0.18 -14.51 -12.92
CA MET A 27 0.93 -13.60 -12.08
C MET A 27 -0.14 -12.68 -11.49
N ALA A 28 -0.43 -12.86 -10.21
CA ALA A 28 -1.37 -12.00 -9.52
C ALA A 28 -0.91 -10.56 -9.76
N GLN A 29 -1.83 -9.73 -10.25
CA GLN A 29 -1.54 -8.32 -10.48
C GLN A 29 -1.32 -7.67 -9.12
N ASN A 30 -0.27 -6.88 -9.01
CA ASN A 30 0.04 -6.14 -7.78
C ASN A 30 -1.07 -5.12 -7.45
N PRO A 31 -1.38 -4.90 -6.17
CA PRO A 31 -2.38 -3.92 -5.76
C PRO A 31 -2.02 -2.52 -6.22
N ILE A 32 -3.05 -1.77 -6.65
CA ILE A 32 -2.91 -0.37 -7.04
C ILE A 32 -3.64 0.51 -6.03
N VAL A 33 -2.90 1.37 -5.38
CA VAL A 33 -3.45 2.41 -4.47
C VAL A 33 -3.72 3.68 -5.27
N THR A 34 -4.86 4.31 -5.00
CA THR A 34 -5.22 5.62 -5.53
C THR A 34 -5.39 6.60 -4.37
N ILE A 35 -4.53 7.60 -4.30
CA ILE A 35 -4.61 8.73 -3.38
C ILE A 35 -5.26 9.90 -4.13
N THR A 36 -6.45 10.31 -3.72
CA THR A 36 -7.12 11.50 -4.26
C THR A 36 -6.92 12.65 -3.28
N MET A 37 -6.30 13.72 -3.72
CA MET A 37 -6.08 14.92 -2.92
C MET A 37 -7.37 15.76 -2.79
N GLU A 38 -7.45 16.64 -1.80
CA GLU A 38 -8.62 17.51 -1.57
C GLU A 38 -8.93 18.41 -2.79
N ASN A 39 -7.91 18.82 -3.54
CA ASN A 39 -8.03 19.63 -4.76
C ASN A 39 -8.41 18.82 -6.01
N GLY A 40 -8.57 17.48 -5.88
CA GLY A 40 -8.89 16.56 -6.97
C GLY A 40 -7.68 16.00 -7.75
N ASP A 41 -6.46 16.41 -7.44
CA ASP A 41 -5.26 15.79 -7.99
C ASP A 41 -5.16 14.31 -7.53
N VAL A 42 -4.57 13.45 -8.34
CA VAL A 42 -4.51 12.00 -8.08
C VAL A 42 -3.08 11.49 -8.18
N ILE A 43 -2.69 10.65 -7.21
CA ILE A 43 -1.45 9.86 -7.23
C ILE A 43 -1.86 8.38 -7.24
N LYS A 44 -1.31 7.58 -8.15
CA LYS A 44 -1.45 6.13 -8.12
C LYS A 44 -0.12 5.46 -7.87
N ALA A 45 -0.13 4.41 -7.05
CA ALA A 45 1.05 3.63 -6.71
C ALA A 45 0.75 2.14 -6.77
N GLU A 46 1.69 1.38 -7.29
CA GLU A 46 1.71 -0.07 -7.24
C GLU A 46 2.41 -0.52 -5.95
N LEU A 47 1.80 -1.47 -5.23
CA LEU A 47 2.40 -2.07 -4.04
C LEU A 47 3.08 -3.39 -4.39
N TYR A 48 4.11 -3.77 -3.65
CA TYR A 48 4.95 -4.95 -3.90
C TYR A 48 4.88 -5.96 -2.75
N PRO A 49 3.81 -6.79 -2.67
CA PRO A 49 3.64 -7.77 -1.59
C PRO A 49 4.74 -8.84 -1.57
N GLU A 50 5.42 -9.09 -2.69
CA GLU A 50 6.56 -10.00 -2.76
C GLU A 50 7.84 -9.41 -2.14
N ILE A 51 7.92 -8.08 -1.97
CA ILE A 51 9.07 -7.37 -1.39
C ILE A 51 8.88 -7.13 0.10
N ALA A 52 7.69 -6.67 0.51
CA ALA A 52 7.38 -6.32 1.91
C ALA A 52 5.95 -6.77 2.25
N PRO A 53 5.70 -8.08 2.42
CA PRO A 53 4.35 -8.64 2.52
C PRO A 53 3.55 -8.11 3.71
N ASN A 54 4.13 -8.06 4.91
CA ASN A 54 3.39 -7.58 6.08
C ASN A 54 3.17 -6.07 6.04
N THR A 55 4.11 -5.32 5.49
CA THR A 55 3.96 -3.86 5.26
C THR A 55 2.82 -3.58 4.28
N VAL A 56 2.73 -4.35 3.20
CA VAL A 56 1.63 -4.22 2.23
C VAL A 56 0.30 -4.61 2.85
N ASN A 57 0.23 -5.72 3.62
CA ASN A 57 -0.97 -6.12 4.36
C ASN A 57 -1.43 -4.99 5.29
N ASN A 58 -0.52 -4.40 6.06
CA ASN A 58 -0.80 -3.29 6.96
C ASN A 58 -1.36 -2.07 6.22
N PHE A 59 -0.71 -1.68 5.13
CA PHE A 59 -1.13 -0.52 4.36
C PHE A 59 -2.52 -0.72 3.74
N ILE A 60 -2.80 -1.91 3.19
CA ILE A 60 -4.11 -2.27 2.63
C ILE A 60 -5.18 -2.34 3.73
N SER A 61 -4.89 -2.95 4.89
CA SER A 61 -5.82 -2.99 6.02
C SER A 61 -6.21 -1.57 6.46
N LEU A 62 -5.25 -0.68 6.64
CA LEU A 62 -5.50 0.71 7.01
C LEU A 62 -6.36 1.45 5.96
N ILE A 63 -6.10 1.23 4.66
CA ILE A 63 -6.93 1.78 3.58
C ILE A 63 -8.37 1.27 3.68
N ASN A 64 -8.57 -0.04 3.86
CA ASN A 64 -9.89 -0.65 3.95
C ASN A 64 -10.71 -0.15 5.15
N HIS A 65 -10.04 0.34 6.20
CA HIS A 65 -10.65 1.00 7.35
C HIS A 65 -10.78 2.52 7.19
N ASN A 66 -10.53 3.07 5.99
CA ASN A 66 -10.54 4.52 5.68
C ASN A 66 -9.60 5.35 6.59
N PHE A 67 -8.55 4.73 7.11
CA PHE A 67 -7.65 5.36 8.09
C PHE A 67 -6.96 6.60 7.53
N TYR A 68 -6.64 6.60 6.23
CA TYR A 68 -5.91 7.69 5.58
C TYR A 68 -6.80 8.81 5.05
N ASP A 69 -8.13 8.65 5.08
CA ASP A 69 -9.07 9.67 4.58
C ASP A 69 -9.02 10.92 5.46
N GLY A 70 -8.75 12.06 4.85
CA GLY A 70 -8.58 13.34 5.54
C GLY A 70 -7.20 13.56 6.17
N VAL A 71 -6.30 12.58 6.15
CA VAL A 71 -4.93 12.70 6.69
C VAL A 71 -4.06 13.53 5.74
N ILE A 72 -3.10 14.29 6.30
CA ILE A 72 -2.24 15.21 5.56
C ILE A 72 -0.83 14.65 5.35
N PHE A 73 -0.14 15.21 4.34
CA PHE A 73 1.32 15.18 4.30
C PHE A 73 1.85 16.25 5.25
N HIS A 74 2.18 15.85 6.48
CA HIS A 74 2.55 16.76 7.57
C HIS A 74 4.01 17.21 7.52
N ARG A 75 4.87 16.52 6.74
CA ARG A 75 6.27 16.89 6.53
C ARG A 75 6.66 16.72 5.07
N VAL A 76 7.12 17.79 4.46
CA VAL A 76 7.46 17.85 3.03
C VAL A 76 8.82 18.49 2.85
N ILE A 77 9.77 17.74 2.27
CA ILE A 77 11.11 18.25 1.98
C ILE A 77 11.37 18.15 0.48
N LYS A 78 11.45 19.30 -0.18
CA LYS A 78 11.80 19.39 -1.59
C LYS A 78 13.16 18.76 -1.85
N GLY A 79 13.25 17.88 -2.85
CA GLY A 79 14.48 17.15 -3.16
C GLY A 79 14.68 15.90 -2.32
N PHE A 80 13.74 15.57 -1.42
CA PHE A 80 13.82 14.38 -0.57
C PHE A 80 12.52 13.56 -0.59
N MET A 81 11.50 13.90 0.21
CA MET A 81 10.28 13.10 0.35
C MET A 81 9.07 13.89 0.86
N LEU A 82 7.89 13.29 0.73
CA LEU A 82 6.63 13.72 1.33
C LEU A 82 6.22 12.68 2.37
N GLN A 83 6.11 13.04 3.64
CA GLN A 83 5.70 12.14 4.73
C GLN A 83 4.27 12.46 5.19
N GLY A 84 3.45 11.41 5.27
CA GLY A 84 2.07 11.47 5.73
C GLY A 84 1.69 10.22 6.51
N GLY A 85 0.36 9.97 6.65
CA GLY A 85 -0.14 8.77 7.32
C GLY A 85 -0.23 8.89 8.85
N ASP A 86 -0.03 10.09 9.39
CA ASP A 86 -0.24 10.40 10.79
C ASP A 86 -1.63 11.01 10.98
N PRO A 87 -2.56 10.35 11.73
CA PRO A 87 -3.90 10.87 11.96
C PRO A 87 -3.91 12.17 12.78
N ASP A 88 -2.90 12.41 13.61
CA ASP A 88 -2.77 13.63 14.41
C ASP A 88 -2.07 14.76 13.63
N GLY A 89 -1.43 14.44 12.52
CA GLY A 89 -0.77 15.39 11.62
C GLY A 89 0.40 16.16 12.23
N ASN A 90 1.04 15.62 13.27
CA ASN A 90 2.15 16.25 14.01
C ASN A 90 3.44 15.42 14.04
N GLY A 91 3.43 14.24 13.41
CA GLY A 91 4.55 13.31 13.32
C GLY A 91 4.59 12.25 14.42
N THR A 92 3.63 12.26 15.38
CA THR A 92 3.65 11.34 16.55
C THR A 92 2.49 10.34 16.57
N GLY A 93 1.47 10.52 15.73
CA GLY A 93 0.30 9.66 15.67
C GLY A 93 0.54 8.38 14.88
N GLY A 94 -0.37 7.41 15.08
CA GLY A 94 -0.32 6.11 14.44
C GLY A 94 -1.60 5.29 14.67
N PRO A 95 -1.63 4.02 14.26
CA PRO A 95 -2.83 3.18 14.30
C PRO A 95 -3.07 2.54 15.69
N GLY A 96 -2.18 2.78 16.67
CA GLY A 96 -2.26 2.17 18.00
C GLY A 96 -1.54 0.82 18.10
N TYR A 97 -0.81 0.43 17.07
CA TYR A 97 0.05 -0.76 17.03
C TYR A 97 1.28 -0.49 16.15
N GLU A 98 2.24 -1.39 16.21
CA GLU A 98 3.45 -1.36 15.39
C GLU A 98 3.61 -2.67 14.64
N ILE A 99 4.36 -2.65 13.55
CA ILE A 99 4.69 -3.82 12.73
C ILE A 99 6.19 -4.00 12.63
N LYS A 100 6.62 -5.25 12.39
CA LYS A 100 8.01 -5.57 12.15
C LYS A 100 8.55 -4.87 10.92
N GLY A 101 9.74 -4.30 11.01
CA GLY A 101 10.40 -3.61 9.91
C GLY A 101 10.94 -4.57 8.86
N GLU A 102 10.39 -4.54 7.65
CA GLU A 102 10.76 -5.38 6.51
C GLU A 102 11.85 -4.71 5.67
N PHE A 103 13.06 -4.59 6.21
CA PHE A 103 14.23 -4.00 5.55
C PHE A 103 15.53 -4.74 5.92
N SER A 104 16.56 -4.60 5.08
CA SER A 104 17.77 -5.44 5.16
C SER A 104 18.56 -5.22 6.45
N GLY A 105 18.63 -4.01 6.97
CA GLY A 105 19.26 -3.69 8.25
C GLY A 105 18.57 -4.34 9.47
N ASN A 106 17.31 -4.78 9.31
CA ASN A 106 16.54 -5.53 10.31
C ASN A 106 16.49 -7.05 10.03
N GLY A 107 17.36 -7.55 9.16
CA GLY A 107 17.45 -8.98 8.82
C GLY A 107 16.37 -9.48 7.87
N PHE A 108 15.59 -8.60 7.25
CA PHE A 108 14.59 -8.95 6.25
C PHE A 108 15.07 -8.54 4.86
N LYS A 109 15.05 -9.47 3.88
CA LYS A 109 15.52 -9.16 2.52
C LYS A 109 14.56 -8.18 1.84
N ASN A 110 15.00 -6.96 1.62
CA ASN A 110 14.32 -5.94 0.86
C ASN A 110 15.37 -5.13 0.07
N ASP A 111 15.43 -5.39 -1.23
CA ASP A 111 16.43 -4.79 -2.13
C ASP A 111 15.86 -3.59 -2.93
N LEU A 112 14.59 -3.18 -2.66
CA LEU A 112 13.95 -2.04 -3.33
C LEU A 112 14.69 -0.74 -2.98
N LYS A 113 15.18 -0.06 -4.01
CA LYS A 113 15.94 1.16 -3.86
C LYS A 113 15.03 2.38 -3.71
N HIS A 114 15.38 3.29 -2.80
CA HIS A 114 14.65 4.54 -2.56
C HIS A 114 14.90 5.56 -3.70
N THR A 115 14.39 5.20 -4.89
CA THR A 115 14.38 6.11 -6.05
C THR A 115 13.10 6.96 -6.06
N ALA A 116 13.06 8.01 -6.87
CA ALA A 116 11.88 8.87 -7.01
C ALA A 116 10.59 8.04 -7.23
N GLY A 117 9.55 8.37 -6.50
CA GLY A 117 8.24 7.71 -6.51
C GLY A 117 8.12 6.49 -5.59
N VAL A 118 9.18 5.98 -4.98
CA VAL A 118 9.09 4.83 -4.06
C VAL A 118 8.32 5.21 -2.79
N LEU A 119 7.42 4.32 -2.36
CA LEU A 119 6.73 4.38 -1.07
C LEU A 119 7.51 3.56 -0.04
N SER A 120 7.70 4.11 1.15
CA SER A 120 8.40 3.45 2.24
C SER A 120 7.80 3.81 3.60
N MET A 121 7.89 2.91 4.59
CA MET A 121 7.35 3.17 5.94
C MET A 121 8.27 4.08 6.73
N ALA A 122 7.68 5.09 7.36
CA ALA A 122 8.35 5.85 8.41
C ALA A 122 8.38 5.03 9.72
N ARG A 123 9.40 5.26 10.54
CA ARG A 123 9.59 4.61 11.83
C ARG A 123 10.38 5.51 12.79
N THR A 124 10.40 5.17 14.06
CA THR A 124 11.30 5.76 15.03
C THR A 124 12.72 5.18 14.90
N MET A 125 13.59 5.41 15.90
CA MET A 125 14.92 4.77 15.93
C MET A 125 14.84 3.25 16.13
N ILE A 126 13.70 2.74 16.64
CA ILE A 126 13.45 1.30 16.84
C ILE A 126 13.10 0.68 15.47
N PRO A 127 13.76 -0.42 15.06
CA PRO A 127 13.50 -1.06 13.77
C PRO A 127 12.05 -1.52 13.56
N ASP A 128 11.42 -2.07 14.61
CA ASP A 128 10.06 -2.63 14.60
C ASP A 128 9.05 -1.63 15.19
N SER A 129 9.05 -0.38 14.71
CA SER A 129 8.17 0.70 15.19
C SER A 129 7.38 1.41 14.09
N ALA A 130 7.30 0.82 12.92
CA ALA A 130 6.43 1.34 11.86
C ALA A 130 4.98 1.07 12.22
N GLY A 131 4.10 2.04 11.96
CA GLY A 131 2.65 1.92 12.16
C GLY A 131 1.89 2.28 10.90
N SER A 132 1.40 3.52 10.81
CA SER A 132 0.67 4.03 9.65
C SER A 132 1.43 5.06 8.84
N GLN A 133 2.46 5.70 9.39
CA GLN A 133 3.18 6.76 8.71
C GLN A 133 4.03 6.19 7.57
N PHE A 134 3.93 6.83 6.40
CA PHE A 134 4.68 6.49 5.20
C PHE A 134 5.21 7.73 4.51
N PHE A 135 6.15 7.54 3.60
CA PHE A 135 6.64 8.62 2.77
C PHE A 135 6.75 8.21 1.30
N ILE A 136 6.59 9.20 0.42
CA ILE A 136 6.79 9.07 -1.02
C ILE A 136 8.07 9.79 -1.38
N MET A 137 8.99 9.12 -2.04
CA MET A 137 10.26 9.72 -2.46
C MET A 137 10.02 10.75 -3.57
N HIS A 138 10.45 11.98 -3.34
CA HIS A 138 10.47 13.00 -4.38
C HIS A 138 11.73 12.87 -5.26
N LYS A 139 12.88 12.54 -4.66
CA LYS A 139 14.16 12.28 -5.36
C LYS A 139 14.84 11.05 -4.77
N ASP A 140 15.84 10.54 -5.46
CA ASP A 140 16.61 9.38 -5.03
C ASP A 140 17.34 9.64 -3.71
N ALA A 141 17.26 8.69 -2.77
CA ALA A 141 17.88 8.76 -1.46
C ALA A 141 18.56 7.44 -1.09
N PRO A 142 19.69 7.09 -1.69
CA PRO A 142 20.31 5.77 -1.49
C PRO A 142 20.77 5.52 -0.04
N HIS A 143 20.88 6.54 0.79
CA HIS A 143 21.19 6.41 2.22
C HIS A 143 20.04 5.78 3.04
N LEU A 144 18.82 5.66 2.47
CA LEU A 144 17.68 4.97 3.08
C LEU A 144 17.64 3.49 2.70
N ASP A 145 18.41 3.06 1.70
CA ASP A 145 18.41 1.69 1.22
C ASP A 145 18.86 0.72 2.33
N GLY A 146 18.02 -0.29 2.58
CA GLY A 146 18.26 -1.25 3.64
C GLY A 146 17.97 -0.79 5.06
N GLU A 147 17.57 0.49 5.26
CA GLU A 147 17.26 1.06 6.57
C GLU A 147 15.76 1.32 6.78
N TYR A 148 14.98 1.31 5.70
CA TYR A 148 13.53 1.52 5.71
C TYR A 148 12.82 0.50 4.83
N ALA A 149 11.57 0.15 5.21
CA ALA A 149 10.75 -0.81 4.49
C ALA A 149 10.08 -0.16 3.26
N ALA A 150 10.78 -0.16 2.13
CA ALA A 150 10.22 0.23 0.85
C ALA A 150 9.25 -0.86 0.37
N PHE A 151 8.01 -0.48 -0.07
CA PHE A 151 6.95 -1.44 -0.33
C PHE A 151 6.09 -1.15 -1.57
N GLY A 152 6.38 -0.10 -2.31
CA GLY A 152 5.63 0.26 -3.50
C GLY A 152 6.28 1.39 -4.28
N LYS A 153 5.66 1.77 -5.41
CA LYS A 153 6.13 2.87 -6.26
C LYS A 153 4.99 3.57 -6.98
N VAL A 154 5.06 4.89 -7.05
CA VAL A 154 4.17 5.72 -7.86
C VAL A 154 4.28 5.34 -9.33
N THR A 155 3.13 5.06 -9.95
CA THR A 155 2.99 4.74 -11.38
C THR A 155 2.37 5.88 -12.16
N GLU A 156 1.52 6.70 -11.51
CA GLU A 156 0.89 7.89 -12.10
C GLU A 156 0.85 9.01 -11.06
N GLY A 157 0.99 10.28 -11.48
CA GLY A 157 0.89 11.44 -10.60
C GLY A 157 2.20 11.88 -9.96
N MET A 158 3.37 11.58 -10.54
CA MET A 158 4.65 12.15 -10.08
C MET A 158 4.69 13.67 -10.21
N ASP A 159 3.97 14.26 -11.16
CA ASP A 159 3.77 15.70 -11.26
C ASP A 159 3.00 16.28 -10.07
N VAL A 160 2.06 15.51 -9.49
CA VAL A 160 1.36 15.87 -8.25
C VAL A 160 2.32 15.81 -7.06
N VAL A 161 3.16 14.77 -6.98
CA VAL A 161 4.23 14.66 -5.97
C VAL A 161 5.17 15.87 -6.08
N ASP A 162 5.58 16.25 -7.29
CA ASP A 162 6.42 17.44 -7.52
C ASP A 162 5.73 18.75 -7.09
N LYS A 163 4.42 18.91 -7.35
CA LYS A 163 3.63 20.07 -6.89
C LYS A 163 3.62 20.16 -5.36
N ILE A 164 3.30 19.06 -4.68
CA ILE A 164 3.28 18.99 -3.21
C ILE A 164 4.69 19.28 -2.65
N ALA A 165 5.74 18.72 -3.25
CA ALA A 165 7.12 18.93 -2.83
C ALA A 165 7.60 20.39 -2.97
N CYS A 166 6.89 21.22 -3.75
CA CYS A 166 7.23 22.62 -4.00
C CYS A 166 6.36 23.61 -3.21
N VAL A 167 5.46 23.18 -2.34
CA VAL A 167 4.66 24.08 -1.49
C VAL A 167 5.57 24.77 -0.47
N THR A 168 5.13 25.92 0.03
CA THR A 168 5.83 26.63 1.10
C THR A 168 5.63 25.88 2.41
N THR A 169 6.72 25.66 3.14
CA THR A 169 6.75 25.01 4.44
C THR A 169 7.25 25.93 5.53
N ASP A 170 6.96 25.60 6.77
CA ASP A 170 7.57 26.23 7.94
C ASP A 170 8.99 25.69 8.21
N TYR A 171 9.58 26.13 9.33
CA TYR A 171 10.93 25.72 9.75
C TYR A 171 11.04 24.24 10.18
N MET A 172 9.90 23.54 10.34
CA MET A 172 9.82 22.11 10.66
C MET A 172 9.44 21.26 9.42
N ASP A 173 9.55 21.81 8.23
CA ASP A 173 9.17 21.18 6.96
C ASP A 173 7.65 20.91 6.83
N ARG A 174 6.80 21.52 7.66
CA ARG A 174 5.35 21.38 7.58
C ARG A 174 4.80 22.35 6.52
N PRO A 175 3.99 21.88 5.56
CA PRO A 175 3.29 22.75 4.62
C PRO A 175 2.44 23.82 5.36
N LEU A 176 2.54 25.08 4.92
CA LEU A 176 1.70 26.16 5.48
C LEU A 176 0.21 25.99 5.15
N GLU A 177 -0.08 25.33 4.03
CA GLU A 177 -1.42 24.90 3.64
C GLU A 177 -1.47 23.39 3.65
N ASP A 178 -2.47 22.80 4.33
CA ASP A 178 -2.58 21.37 4.48
C ASP A 178 -2.67 20.66 3.12
N GLN A 179 -1.75 19.75 2.88
CA GLN A 179 -1.74 18.86 1.72
C GLN A 179 -2.52 17.59 2.08
N LYS A 180 -3.86 17.65 1.94
CA LYS A 180 -4.77 16.63 2.47
C LYS A 180 -5.11 15.56 1.45
N MET A 181 -4.99 14.30 1.84
CA MET A 181 -5.56 13.15 1.14
C MET A 181 -7.06 13.10 1.42
N LYS A 182 -7.89 13.39 0.42
CA LYS A 182 -9.35 13.34 0.57
C LYS A 182 -9.84 11.91 0.76
N THR A 183 -9.35 10.99 -0.07
CA THR A 183 -9.62 9.55 0.02
C THR A 183 -8.41 8.77 -0.45
N VAL A 184 -8.22 7.60 0.17
CA VAL A 184 -7.21 6.62 -0.27
C VAL A 184 -7.93 5.29 -0.49
N THR A 185 -7.82 4.73 -1.68
CA THR A 185 -8.45 3.46 -2.05
C THR A 185 -7.45 2.49 -2.62
N VAL A 186 -7.77 1.19 -2.60
CA VAL A 186 -6.91 0.14 -3.17
C VAL A 186 -7.72 -0.80 -4.06
N GLU A 187 -7.19 -1.12 -5.23
CA GLU A 187 -7.68 -2.16 -6.13
C GLU A 187 -6.77 -3.38 -5.98
N THR A 188 -7.31 -4.50 -5.49
CA THR A 188 -6.57 -5.74 -5.22
C THR A 188 -6.77 -6.82 -6.28
N PHE A 189 -7.58 -6.55 -7.32
CA PHE A 189 -7.87 -7.47 -8.43
C PHE A 189 -8.38 -8.84 -7.97
N GLY A 190 -9.16 -8.84 -6.86
CA GLY A 190 -9.74 -10.06 -6.30
C GLY A 190 -8.79 -10.89 -5.43
N VAL A 191 -7.59 -10.39 -5.15
CA VAL A 191 -6.68 -11.00 -4.18
C VAL A 191 -7.05 -10.52 -2.78
N GLU A 192 -7.20 -11.46 -1.84
CA GLU A 192 -7.42 -11.16 -0.42
C GLU A 192 -6.06 -10.97 0.29
N TYR A 193 -5.94 -9.88 1.04
CA TYR A 193 -4.78 -9.57 1.87
C TYR A 193 -5.19 -9.72 3.34
N PRO A 194 -4.43 -10.51 4.13
CA PRO A 194 -4.74 -10.68 5.55
C PRO A 194 -4.47 -9.42 6.35
N GLU A 195 -5.03 -9.36 7.57
CA GLU A 195 -4.63 -8.37 8.56
C GLU A 195 -3.13 -8.47 8.86
N PRO A 196 -2.44 -7.35 9.19
CA PRO A 196 -1.02 -7.38 9.46
C PRO A 196 -0.70 -8.14 10.75
N GLU A 197 0.47 -8.75 10.79
CA GLU A 197 1.08 -9.21 12.04
C GLU A 197 1.65 -7.99 12.78
N THR A 198 1.24 -7.80 14.02
CA THR A 198 1.68 -6.69 14.89
C THR A 198 2.73 -7.17 15.91
N VAL A 199 3.52 -6.25 16.45
CA VAL A 199 4.52 -6.49 17.50
C VAL A 199 4.11 -5.84 18.81
#